data_11c2bd87e8a5d7d451e2609e3d7c8bb3
#
_entry.id   11c2bd87e8a5d7d451e2609e3d7c8bb3
#
_cell.length_a   1.000
_cell.length_b   1.000
_cell.length_c   1.000
_cell.angle_alpha   90.00
_cell.angle_beta   90.00
_cell.angle_gamma   90.00
#
_symmetry.space_group_name_H-M   'P 1'
#
loop_
_entity.id
_entity.type
_entity.pdbx_description
1 polymer ?
#
loop_
_entity_poly.entity_id
_entity_poly.type
_entity_poly.pdbx_seq_one_letter_code
_entity_poly.pdbx_strand_id
1 'polypeptide(L)'
;MIKRHYQLLEHVVDHYTTEAFESKKPIHPELAASVLDKLADDDAYFTVDTGMCNVWSSRYLTPNGKRDEGASFLHGTMANALPMAIGVQAAQPDRQVISWSGDGGLGMLMGELLTIKLHQLPVKVICFNNSSLGMVKLEMMVAGMPYFGTDHEQANYAEIAKGVGIKSFRIEDPDDLEPVLKEALAYDGPVLVDIVTDPNALSLPPGITWDMMKGFTKSGARTACLLYTSPSPRDS
;
A
#
# COMPACT_ATOMS: atom_id res chain seq x y z
N MET A 1 0.16 13.65 27.00
CA MET A 1 0.88 13.38 25.74
C MET A 1 0.10 12.41 24.85
N ILE A 2 -0.24 11.22 25.31
CA ILE A 2 -0.98 10.18 24.55
C ILE A 2 -2.32 10.72 24.00
N LYS A 3 -3.18 11.33 24.82
CA LYS A 3 -4.48 11.85 24.38
C LYS A 3 -4.39 12.86 23.22
N ARG A 4 -3.36 13.72 23.22
CA ARG A 4 -3.11 14.68 22.12
C ARG A 4 -2.66 13.98 20.83
N HIS A 5 -1.95 12.86 20.95
CA HIS A 5 -1.52 12.06 19.81
C HIS A 5 -2.72 11.38 19.14
N TYR A 6 -3.62 10.80 19.92
CA TYR A 6 -4.86 10.20 19.39
C TYR A 6 -5.75 11.25 18.71
N GLN A 7 -5.91 12.43 19.30
CA GLN A 7 -6.69 13.52 18.69
C GLN A 7 -6.10 14.00 17.35
N LEU A 8 -4.78 14.04 17.23
CA LEU A 8 -4.10 14.36 15.98
C LEU A 8 -4.31 13.27 14.93
N LEU A 9 -4.24 12.01 15.35
CA LEU A 9 -4.47 10.87 14.47
C LEU A 9 -5.92 10.86 13.96
N GLU A 10 -6.90 11.00 14.86
CA GLU A 10 -8.32 11.11 14.51
C GLU A 10 -8.55 12.23 13.50
N HIS A 11 -7.98 13.42 13.74
CA HIS A 11 -8.12 14.54 12.82
C HIS A 11 -7.52 14.27 11.43
N VAL A 12 -6.38 13.60 11.37
CA VAL A 12 -5.74 13.20 10.08
C VAL A 12 -6.57 12.13 9.37
N VAL A 13 -7.06 11.14 10.11
CA VAL A 13 -7.94 10.10 9.57
C VAL A 13 -9.22 10.73 9.02
N ASP A 14 -9.90 11.55 9.80
CA ASP A 14 -11.13 12.23 9.40
C ASP A 14 -10.90 13.09 8.14
N HIS A 15 -9.77 13.81 8.07
CA HIS A 15 -9.46 14.68 6.94
C HIS A 15 -9.34 13.93 5.62
N TYR A 16 -8.65 12.77 5.62
CA TYR A 16 -8.41 11.99 4.41
C TYR A 16 -9.49 10.94 4.11
N THR A 17 -10.48 10.80 4.97
CA THR A 17 -11.64 9.91 4.78
C THR A 17 -12.95 10.65 4.62
N THR A 18 -12.90 11.97 4.37
CA THR A 18 -14.09 12.79 4.09
C THR A 18 -14.58 12.61 2.66
N GLU A 19 -15.85 12.93 2.42
CA GLU A 19 -16.48 12.93 1.09
C GLU A 19 -15.65 13.63 0.00
N ALA A 20 -14.82 14.63 0.38
CA ALA A 20 -13.93 15.32 -0.55
C ALA A 20 -12.83 14.41 -1.15
N PHE A 21 -12.51 13.29 -0.50
CA PHE A 21 -11.54 12.30 -0.98
C PHE A 21 -12.22 11.05 -1.56
N GLU A 22 -13.46 10.77 -1.20
CA GLU A 22 -14.24 9.63 -1.70
C GLU A 22 -14.43 9.67 -3.22
N SER A 23 -14.47 10.85 -3.83
CA SER A 23 -14.64 11.02 -5.28
C SER A 23 -13.35 11.36 -6.04
N LYS A 24 -12.18 11.42 -5.38
CA LYS A 24 -10.91 11.76 -6.04
C LYS A 24 -10.28 10.59 -6.75
N LYS A 25 -9.86 10.84 -7.99
CA LYS A 25 -9.04 9.93 -8.81
C LYS A 25 -7.65 10.56 -9.02
N PRO A 26 -6.55 9.78 -8.91
CA PRO A 26 -6.46 8.39 -8.43
C PRO A 26 -6.91 8.21 -6.98
N ILE A 27 -7.24 6.97 -6.60
CA ILE A 27 -7.70 6.64 -5.25
C ILE A 27 -6.64 7.02 -4.21
N HIS A 28 -7.05 7.74 -3.17
CA HIS A 28 -6.16 7.99 -2.04
C HIS A 28 -5.93 6.71 -1.22
N PRO A 29 -4.66 6.31 -0.96
CA PRO A 29 -4.36 5.10 -0.19
C PRO A 29 -4.95 5.13 1.22
N GLU A 30 -5.10 6.31 1.81
CA GLU A 30 -5.74 6.53 3.11
C GLU A 30 -7.20 6.08 3.10
N LEU A 31 -7.95 6.43 2.04
CA LEU A 31 -9.34 5.99 1.87
C LEU A 31 -9.41 4.46 1.74
N ALA A 32 -8.57 3.87 0.87
CA ALA A 32 -8.51 2.43 0.68
C ALA A 32 -8.19 1.69 1.98
N ALA A 33 -7.24 2.21 2.77
CA ALA A 33 -6.85 1.68 4.07
C ALA A 33 -8.00 1.73 5.08
N SER A 34 -8.71 2.86 5.15
CA SER A 34 -9.85 3.04 6.06
C SER A 34 -11.04 2.13 5.70
N VAL A 35 -11.33 1.98 4.42
CA VAL A 35 -12.40 1.06 3.97
C VAL A 35 -12.03 -0.39 4.30
N LEU A 36 -10.79 -0.79 4.05
CA LEU A 36 -10.30 -2.14 4.37
C LEU A 36 -10.36 -2.42 5.88
N ASP A 37 -9.97 -1.45 6.72
CA ASP A 37 -10.07 -1.56 8.18
C ASP A 37 -11.50 -1.81 8.66
N LYS A 38 -12.47 -1.10 8.09
CA LYS A 38 -13.89 -1.23 8.44
C LYS A 38 -14.50 -2.57 8.04
N LEU A 39 -14.01 -3.17 6.94
CA LEU A 39 -14.58 -4.39 6.36
C LEU A 39 -13.88 -5.67 6.84
N ALA A 40 -12.65 -5.59 7.32
CA ALA A 40 -11.91 -6.74 7.82
C ALA A 40 -12.52 -7.29 9.11
N ASP A 41 -12.41 -8.61 9.29
CA ASP A 41 -12.90 -9.30 10.48
C ASP A 41 -12.26 -8.76 11.76
N ASP A 42 -12.98 -8.89 12.87
CA ASP A 42 -12.54 -8.42 14.19
C ASP A 42 -11.25 -9.10 14.67
N ASP A 43 -10.95 -10.29 14.19
CA ASP A 43 -9.78 -11.08 14.53
C ASP A 43 -8.86 -11.32 13.33
N ALA A 44 -9.00 -10.55 12.25
CA ALA A 44 -8.14 -10.67 11.07
C ALA A 44 -6.65 -10.57 11.42
N TYR A 45 -5.83 -11.30 10.67
CA TYR A 45 -4.37 -11.18 10.72
C TYR A 45 -3.87 -10.40 9.49
N PHE A 46 -3.21 -9.30 9.72
CA PHE A 46 -2.59 -8.51 8.67
C PHE A 46 -1.10 -8.81 8.57
N THR A 47 -0.64 -9.18 7.38
CA THR A 47 0.79 -9.24 7.09
C THR A 47 1.14 -8.06 6.20
N VAL A 48 2.05 -7.21 6.67
CA VAL A 48 2.28 -5.90 6.06
C VAL A 48 3.66 -5.82 5.44
N ASP A 49 3.71 -5.33 4.20
CA ASP A 49 4.95 -5.16 3.46
C ASP A 49 5.69 -3.88 3.89
N THR A 50 6.98 -3.83 3.66
CA THR A 50 7.79 -2.64 3.92
C THR A 50 7.64 -1.63 2.80
N GLY A 51 7.32 -0.40 3.16
CA GLY A 51 7.14 0.72 2.23
C GLY A 51 6.05 1.68 2.70
N MET A 52 5.46 2.44 1.78
CA MET A 52 4.33 3.33 2.10
C MET A 52 3.13 2.55 2.64
N CYS A 53 2.92 1.30 2.20
CA CYS A 53 1.87 0.42 2.71
C CYS A 53 1.96 0.20 4.23
N ASN A 54 3.18 0.09 4.81
CA ASN A 54 3.37 0.01 6.26
C ASN A 54 2.94 1.31 6.97
N VAL A 55 3.15 2.45 6.35
CA VAL A 55 2.69 3.74 6.92
C VAL A 55 1.17 3.80 6.95
N TRP A 56 0.53 3.31 5.90
CA TRP A 56 -0.94 3.28 5.82
C TRP A 56 -1.53 2.30 6.84
N SER A 57 -0.97 1.09 6.98
CA SER A 57 -1.43 0.13 8.01
C SER A 57 -1.28 0.71 9.41
N SER A 58 -0.11 1.24 9.75
CA SER A 58 0.16 1.80 11.09
C SER A 58 -0.72 2.99 11.47
N ARG A 59 -1.29 3.69 10.49
CA ARG A 59 -2.16 4.85 10.72
C ARG A 59 -3.64 4.53 10.71
N TYR A 60 -4.06 3.60 9.88
CA TYR A 60 -5.47 3.38 9.56
C TYR A 60 -6.02 2.04 10.04
N LEU A 61 -5.16 1.07 10.42
CA LEU A 61 -5.64 -0.14 11.08
C LEU A 61 -5.97 0.16 12.54
N THR A 62 -7.19 -0.18 12.92
CA THR A 62 -7.69 0.01 14.29
C THR A 62 -7.31 -1.20 15.16
N PRO A 63 -6.46 -1.02 16.18
CA PRO A 63 -6.14 -2.08 17.13
C PRO A 63 -7.35 -2.31 18.07
N ASN A 64 -7.85 -3.53 18.10
CA ASN A 64 -9.00 -3.91 18.92
C ASN A 64 -8.69 -5.01 19.95
N GLY A 65 -7.41 -5.41 20.06
CA GLY A 65 -6.94 -6.46 20.97
C GLY A 65 -7.21 -7.90 20.51
N LYS A 66 -7.77 -8.10 19.30
CA LYS A 66 -7.99 -9.40 18.67
C LYS A 66 -7.24 -9.53 17.35
N ARG A 67 -7.10 -8.42 16.62
CA ARG A 67 -6.33 -8.34 15.37
C ARG A 67 -4.86 -8.44 15.66
N ASP A 68 -4.13 -9.13 14.80
CA ASP A 68 -2.68 -9.18 14.80
C ASP A 68 -2.11 -8.54 13.55
N GLU A 69 -0.93 -7.95 13.68
CA GLU A 69 -0.17 -7.39 12.58
C GLU A 69 1.26 -7.94 12.62
N GLY A 70 1.72 -8.47 11.48
CA GLY A 70 3.08 -8.93 11.29
C GLY A 70 3.77 -8.17 10.16
N ALA A 71 4.98 -7.68 10.42
CA ALA A 71 5.81 -6.99 9.43
C ALA A 71 7.30 -7.17 9.73
N SER A 72 8.17 -6.80 8.77
CA SER A 72 9.62 -6.87 8.94
C SER A 72 10.16 -5.61 9.64
N PHE A 73 9.80 -5.39 10.92
CA PHE A 73 10.18 -4.17 11.64
C PHE A 73 11.68 -4.06 11.97
N LEU A 74 12.43 -5.16 11.97
CA LEU A 74 13.87 -5.14 12.29
C LEU A 74 14.75 -4.87 11.06
N HIS A 75 14.39 -5.44 9.91
CA HIS A 75 15.19 -5.36 8.69
C HIS A 75 14.57 -4.55 7.57
N GLY A 76 13.29 -4.18 7.69
CA GLY A 76 12.60 -3.44 6.65
C GLY A 76 12.57 -4.20 5.31
N THR A 77 12.32 -5.51 5.35
CA THR A 77 12.32 -6.36 4.16
C THR A 77 11.10 -6.07 3.31
N MET A 78 11.28 -5.67 2.06
CA MET A 78 10.21 -5.67 1.06
C MET A 78 9.83 -7.11 0.68
N ALA A 79 8.64 -7.28 0.12
CA ALA A 79 8.08 -8.56 -0.33
C ALA A 79 7.79 -9.58 0.79
N ASN A 80 7.78 -9.17 2.06
CA ASN A 80 7.53 -10.09 3.17
C ASN A 80 6.04 -10.37 3.41
N ALA A 81 5.13 -9.49 2.99
CA ALA A 81 3.70 -9.62 3.30
C ALA A 81 3.10 -10.93 2.76
N LEU A 82 3.31 -11.21 1.47
CA LEU A 82 2.74 -12.39 0.83
C LEU A 82 3.26 -13.72 1.40
N PRO A 83 4.59 -13.97 1.53
CA PRO A 83 5.09 -15.19 2.15
C PRO A 83 4.69 -15.33 3.62
N MET A 84 4.64 -14.25 4.39
CA MET A 84 4.12 -14.29 5.76
C MET A 84 2.65 -14.68 5.80
N ALA A 85 1.82 -14.13 4.90
CA ALA A 85 0.40 -14.48 4.81
C ALA A 85 0.21 -15.97 4.52
N ILE A 86 1.02 -16.56 3.65
CA ILE A 86 1.03 -18.00 3.39
C ILE A 86 1.31 -18.78 4.68
N GLY A 87 2.34 -18.40 5.41
CA GLY A 87 2.70 -19.05 6.68
C GLY A 87 1.63 -18.93 7.75
N VAL A 88 1.06 -17.74 7.91
CA VAL A 88 -0.03 -17.49 8.88
C VAL A 88 -1.28 -18.27 8.49
N GLN A 89 -1.69 -18.24 7.22
CA GLN A 89 -2.89 -18.95 6.78
C GLN A 89 -2.75 -20.47 6.92
N ALA A 90 -1.56 -21.01 6.69
CA ALA A 90 -1.29 -22.43 6.90
C ALA A 90 -1.33 -22.82 8.39
N ALA A 91 -0.91 -21.92 9.28
CA ALA A 91 -0.94 -22.14 10.72
C ALA A 91 -2.30 -21.84 11.37
N GLN A 92 -3.10 -20.97 10.77
CA GLN A 92 -4.40 -20.51 11.27
C GLN A 92 -5.44 -20.56 10.15
N PRO A 93 -5.89 -21.78 9.75
CA PRO A 93 -6.72 -21.98 8.54
C PRO A 93 -8.09 -21.30 8.62
N ASP A 94 -8.66 -21.18 9.81
CA ASP A 94 -9.99 -20.61 10.03
C ASP A 94 -10.00 -19.08 10.19
N ARG A 95 -8.82 -18.44 10.16
CA ARG A 95 -8.66 -17.01 10.38
C ARG A 95 -8.60 -16.25 9.05
N GLN A 96 -9.24 -15.10 8.98
CA GLN A 96 -9.06 -14.21 7.84
C GLN A 96 -7.63 -13.66 7.83
N VAL A 97 -6.86 -13.96 6.77
CA VAL A 97 -5.49 -13.47 6.60
C VAL A 97 -5.42 -12.53 5.40
N ILE A 98 -4.95 -11.31 5.66
CA ILE A 98 -4.86 -10.24 4.69
C ILE A 98 -3.38 -9.90 4.46
N SER A 99 -2.88 -10.13 3.23
CA SER A 99 -1.58 -9.64 2.78
C SER A 99 -1.74 -8.20 2.32
N TRP A 100 -1.21 -7.26 3.11
CA TRP A 100 -1.22 -5.83 2.82
C TRP A 100 0.07 -5.45 2.10
N SER A 101 0.05 -5.49 0.78
CA SER A 101 1.22 -5.39 -0.07
C SER A 101 1.29 -4.06 -0.81
N GLY A 102 2.50 -3.54 -0.98
CA GLY A 102 2.77 -2.54 -2.02
C GLY A 102 3.07 -3.24 -3.35
N ASP A 103 2.84 -2.55 -4.45
CA ASP A 103 3.11 -3.05 -5.81
C ASP A 103 4.57 -3.48 -6.00
N GLY A 104 5.53 -2.65 -5.56
CA GLY A 104 6.95 -2.99 -5.62
C GLY A 104 7.30 -4.26 -4.84
N GLY A 105 6.77 -4.43 -3.62
CA GLY A 105 6.99 -5.62 -2.81
C GLY A 105 6.31 -6.85 -3.38
N LEU A 106 5.05 -6.74 -3.80
CA LEU A 106 4.32 -7.83 -4.44
C LEU A 106 5.03 -8.30 -5.72
N GLY A 107 5.51 -7.35 -6.55
CA GLY A 107 6.24 -7.65 -7.78
C GLY A 107 7.50 -8.48 -7.56
N MET A 108 8.20 -8.29 -6.43
CA MET A 108 9.43 -9.03 -6.11
C MET A 108 9.19 -10.53 -5.85
N LEU A 109 8.06 -10.90 -5.24
CA LEU A 109 7.73 -12.30 -4.89
C LEU A 109 6.33 -12.71 -5.37
N MET A 110 5.83 -12.13 -6.45
CA MET A 110 4.51 -12.50 -7.01
C MET A 110 4.42 -13.97 -7.44
N GLY A 111 5.55 -14.66 -7.61
CA GLY A 111 5.60 -16.11 -7.84
C GLY A 111 4.92 -16.93 -6.74
N GLU A 112 4.84 -16.40 -5.51
CA GLU A 112 4.16 -17.05 -4.38
C GLU A 112 2.62 -17.09 -4.53
N LEU A 113 2.06 -16.38 -5.50
CA LEU A 113 0.66 -16.58 -5.90
C LEU A 113 0.41 -18.02 -6.37
N LEU A 114 1.41 -18.69 -6.97
CA LEU A 114 1.31 -20.10 -7.32
C LEU A 114 1.22 -21.00 -6.08
N THR A 115 1.95 -20.67 -5.01
CA THR A 115 1.89 -21.37 -3.73
C THR A 115 0.49 -21.25 -3.10
N ILE A 116 -0.08 -20.04 -3.08
CA ILE A 116 -1.46 -19.83 -2.60
C ILE A 116 -2.45 -20.66 -3.43
N LYS A 117 -2.30 -20.65 -4.75
CA LYS A 117 -3.18 -21.39 -5.65
C LYS A 117 -3.04 -22.90 -5.47
N LEU A 118 -1.81 -23.40 -5.37
CA LEU A 118 -1.53 -24.82 -5.21
C LEU A 118 -2.17 -25.40 -3.94
N HIS A 119 -2.03 -24.66 -2.83
CA HIS A 119 -2.52 -25.09 -1.51
C HIS A 119 -3.94 -24.60 -1.19
N GLN A 120 -4.60 -23.92 -2.12
CA GLN A 120 -5.94 -23.34 -1.96
C GLN A 120 -6.09 -22.50 -0.67
N LEU A 121 -5.04 -21.77 -0.31
CA LEU A 121 -5.02 -20.93 0.90
C LEU A 121 -5.92 -19.70 0.67
N PRO A 122 -6.92 -19.43 1.53
CA PRO A 122 -7.88 -18.34 1.35
C PRO A 122 -7.31 -16.95 1.69
N VAL A 123 -6.04 -16.71 1.40
CA VAL A 123 -5.35 -15.44 1.61
C VAL A 123 -5.98 -14.33 0.76
N LYS A 124 -6.23 -13.18 1.40
CA LYS A 124 -6.70 -11.96 0.76
C LYS A 124 -5.49 -11.05 0.45
N VAL A 125 -5.04 -11.05 -0.80
CA VAL A 125 -3.91 -10.22 -1.23
C VAL A 125 -4.44 -8.86 -1.66
N ILE A 126 -4.16 -7.83 -0.87
CA ILE A 126 -4.56 -6.44 -1.15
C ILE A 126 -3.31 -5.67 -1.56
N CYS A 127 -3.26 -5.25 -2.82
CA CYS A 127 -2.14 -4.52 -3.40
C CYS A 127 -2.47 -3.03 -3.51
N PHE A 128 -1.68 -2.20 -2.84
CA PHE A 128 -1.69 -0.74 -3.00
C PHE A 128 -0.73 -0.40 -4.13
N ASN A 129 -1.27 -0.19 -5.32
CA ASN A 129 -0.52 -0.02 -6.57
C ASN A 129 -0.40 1.47 -6.93
N ASN A 130 0.71 2.08 -6.56
CA ASN A 130 1.02 3.47 -6.87
C ASN A 130 2.09 3.62 -7.96
N SER A 131 2.54 2.52 -8.56
CA SER A 131 3.59 2.48 -9.60
C SER A 131 4.89 3.15 -9.19
N SER A 132 5.19 3.15 -7.89
CA SER A 132 6.38 3.82 -7.37
C SER A 132 6.91 3.18 -6.08
N LEU A 133 8.22 3.16 -5.93
CA LEU A 133 8.89 2.90 -4.64
C LEU A 133 8.77 4.14 -3.76
N GLY A 134 7.53 4.45 -3.33
CA GLY A 134 7.15 5.72 -2.73
C GLY A 134 7.97 6.10 -1.49
N MET A 135 8.35 5.15 -0.64
CA MET A 135 9.18 5.43 0.54
C MET A 135 10.60 5.83 0.14
N VAL A 136 11.21 5.15 -0.83
CA VAL A 136 12.53 5.48 -1.36
C VAL A 136 12.50 6.87 -2.02
N LYS A 137 11.46 7.15 -2.81
CA LYS A 137 11.22 8.46 -3.41
C LYS A 137 11.15 9.56 -2.34
N LEU A 138 10.39 9.34 -1.28
CA LEU A 138 10.28 10.28 -0.16
C LEU A 138 11.62 10.53 0.52
N GLU A 139 12.40 9.48 0.79
CA GLU A 139 13.72 9.59 1.43
C GLU A 139 14.70 10.37 0.55
N MET A 140 14.73 10.13 -0.76
CA MET A 140 15.53 10.91 -1.70
C MET A 140 15.15 12.39 -1.66
N MET A 141 13.85 12.70 -1.67
CA MET A 141 13.35 14.08 -1.60
C MET A 141 13.74 14.77 -0.29
N VAL A 142 13.62 14.07 0.84
CA VAL A 142 14.03 14.59 2.16
C VAL A 142 15.53 14.85 2.23
N ALA A 143 16.35 14.00 1.60
CA ALA A 143 17.80 14.18 1.50
C ALA A 143 18.21 15.27 0.51
N GLY A 144 17.25 15.89 -0.21
CA GLY A 144 17.53 16.95 -1.20
C GLY A 144 18.13 16.42 -2.49
N MET A 145 17.97 15.13 -2.76
CA MET A 145 18.35 14.49 -4.02
C MET A 145 17.17 14.53 -5.01
N PRO A 146 17.42 14.64 -6.31
CA PRO A 146 16.39 14.35 -7.30
C PRO A 146 16.04 12.88 -7.19
N TYR A 147 14.74 12.55 -7.22
CA TYR A 147 14.34 11.16 -7.26
C TYR A 147 14.60 10.57 -8.65
N PHE A 148 15.14 9.38 -8.68
CA PHE A 148 15.50 8.67 -9.90
C PHE A 148 15.36 7.16 -9.70
N GLY A 149 14.80 6.49 -10.70
CA GLY A 149 14.64 5.02 -10.69
C GLY A 149 13.65 4.51 -9.63
N THR A 150 12.77 5.37 -9.12
CA THR A 150 11.76 5.01 -8.12
C THR A 150 10.39 4.74 -8.72
N ASP A 151 10.11 5.31 -9.87
CA ASP A 151 8.86 5.09 -10.59
C ASP A 151 9.05 3.90 -11.56
N HIS A 152 8.04 3.09 -11.70
CA HIS A 152 8.02 1.94 -12.61
C HIS A 152 6.71 1.93 -13.40
N GLU A 153 6.65 1.12 -14.45
CA GLU A 153 5.43 0.96 -15.22
C GLU A 153 4.32 0.33 -14.37
N GLN A 154 3.11 0.80 -14.59
CA GLN A 154 1.94 0.30 -13.86
C GLN A 154 1.62 -1.12 -14.31
N ALA A 155 1.96 -2.10 -13.48
CA ALA A 155 1.55 -3.47 -13.69
C ALA A 155 0.07 -3.65 -13.34
N ASN A 156 -0.60 -4.58 -14.05
CA ASN A 156 -1.93 -5.03 -13.68
C ASN A 156 -1.84 -6.36 -12.92
N TYR A 157 -1.75 -6.27 -11.60
CA TYR A 157 -1.62 -7.44 -10.74
C TYR A 157 -2.88 -8.32 -10.73
N ALA A 158 -4.06 -7.74 -10.99
CA ALA A 158 -5.28 -8.49 -11.12
C ALA A 158 -5.25 -9.45 -12.34
N GLU A 159 -4.77 -8.99 -13.50
CA GLU A 159 -4.61 -9.86 -14.67
C GLU A 159 -3.53 -10.93 -14.46
N ILE A 160 -2.44 -10.61 -13.74
CA ILE A 160 -1.43 -11.61 -13.37
C ILE A 160 -2.05 -12.71 -12.48
N ALA A 161 -2.78 -12.33 -11.44
CA ALA A 161 -3.45 -13.27 -10.54
C ALA A 161 -4.49 -14.13 -11.27
N LYS A 162 -5.26 -13.52 -12.18
CA LYS A 162 -6.20 -14.23 -13.05
C LYS A 162 -5.48 -15.24 -13.95
N GLY A 163 -4.30 -14.86 -14.49
CA GLY A 163 -3.49 -15.76 -15.32
C GLY A 163 -3.02 -17.03 -14.59
N VAL A 164 -2.82 -16.96 -13.27
CA VAL A 164 -2.51 -18.14 -12.43
C VAL A 164 -3.77 -18.81 -11.82
N GLY A 165 -4.96 -18.33 -12.18
CA GLY A 165 -6.24 -18.91 -11.76
C GLY A 165 -6.69 -18.53 -10.35
N ILE A 166 -6.26 -17.34 -9.87
CA ILE A 166 -6.74 -16.73 -8.62
C ILE A 166 -7.82 -15.71 -8.98
N LYS A 167 -8.93 -15.70 -8.22
CA LYS A 167 -9.95 -14.65 -8.34
C LYS A 167 -9.34 -13.30 -8.07
N SER A 168 -9.61 -12.33 -8.94
CA SER A 168 -8.96 -11.04 -8.84
C SER A 168 -9.86 -9.89 -9.26
N PHE A 169 -9.57 -8.71 -8.70
CA PHE A 169 -10.25 -7.47 -8.98
C PHE A 169 -9.22 -6.36 -9.17
N ARG A 170 -9.53 -5.41 -10.04
CA ARG A 170 -8.79 -4.16 -10.15
C ARG A 170 -9.71 -3.00 -9.86
N ILE A 171 -9.30 -2.11 -8.97
CA ILE A 171 -10.07 -0.95 -8.53
C ILE A 171 -9.33 0.31 -8.95
N GLU A 172 -9.99 1.12 -9.78
CA GLU A 172 -9.49 2.42 -10.26
C GLU A 172 -10.44 3.56 -9.89
N ASP A 173 -11.67 3.20 -9.48
CA ASP A 173 -12.71 4.13 -9.06
C ASP A 173 -12.93 4.03 -7.54
N PRO A 174 -12.92 5.15 -6.79
CA PRO A 174 -13.23 5.14 -5.37
C PRO A 174 -14.59 4.52 -5.03
N ASP A 175 -15.60 4.70 -5.91
CA ASP A 175 -16.96 4.16 -5.69
C ASP A 175 -16.98 2.61 -5.69
N ASP A 176 -15.98 1.98 -6.31
CA ASP A 176 -15.85 0.51 -6.35
C ASP A 176 -15.13 -0.07 -5.12
N LEU A 177 -14.50 0.76 -4.27
CA LEU A 177 -13.69 0.30 -3.14
C LEU A 177 -14.50 -0.59 -2.18
N GLU A 178 -15.57 -0.06 -1.64
CA GLU A 178 -16.34 -0.79 -0.63
C GLU A 178 -17.01 -2.06 -1.19
N PRO A 179 -17.76 -2.00 -2.31
CA PRO A 179 -18.41 -3.18 -2.84
C PRO A 179 -17.44 -4.28 -3.27
N VAL A 180 -16.32 -3.93 -3.91
CA VAL A 180 -15.33 -4.91 -4.36
C VAL A 180 -14.55 -5.50 -3.20
N LEU A 181 -14.09 -4.69 -2.23
CA LEU A 181 -13.42 -5.20 -1.04
C LEU A 181 -14.33 -6.12 -0.23
N LYS A 182 -15.59 -5.76 -0.07
CA LYS A 182 -16.58 -6.61 0.61
C LYS A 182 -16.76 -7.97 -0.09
N GLU A 183 -16.86 -7.98 -1.42
CA GLU A 183 -16.93 -9.22 -2.19
C GLU A 183 -15.63 -10.05 -2.04
N ALA A 184 -14.46 -9.40 -2.14
CA ALA A 184 -13.18 -10.06 -2.03
C ALA A 184 -12.94 -10.69 -0.67
N LEU A 185 -13.27 -9.96 0.42
CA LEU A 185 -13.10 -10.47 1.79
C LEU A 185 -14.04 -11.62 2.11
N ALA A 186 -15.26 -11.59 1.57
CA ALA A 186 -16.27 -12.65 1.75
C ALA A 186 -16.04 -13.88 0.86
N TYR A 187 -15.15 -13.81 -0.12
CA TYR A 187 -14.89 -14.93 -1.02
C TYR A 187 -14.17 -16.08 -0.30
N ASP A 188 -14.71 -17.28 -0.37
CA ASP A 188 -14.10 -18.49 0.21
C ASP A 188 -13.04 -19.06 -0.76
N GLY A 189 -11.81 -18.50 -0.66
CA GLY A 189 -10.67 -18.88 -1.49
C GLY A 189 -9.65 -17.75 -1.62
N PRO A 190 -8.55 -18.01 -2.33
CA PRO A 190 -7.53 -17.00 -2.61
C PRO A 190 -8.09 -15.90 -3.52
N VAL A 191 -7.82 -14.65 -3.16
CA VAL A 191 -8.23 -13.50 -3.95
C VAL A 191 -7.14 -12.43 -3.96
N LEU A 192 -6.99 -11.73 -5.09
CA LEU A 192 -6.13 -10.56 -5.20
C LEU A 192 -6.97 -9.34 -5.58
N VAL A 193 -6.79 -8.25 -4.86
CA VAL A 193 -7.36 -6.93 -5.19
C VAL A 193 -6.23 -5.97 -5.49
N ASP A 194 -6.17 -5.48 -6.72
CA ASP A 194 -5.20 -4.49 -7.20
C ASP A 194 -5.85 -3.10 -7.16
N ILE A 195 -5.51 -2.29 -6.14
CA ILE A 195 -6.06 -0.95 -5.94
C ILE A 195 -5.09 0.07 -6.51
N VAL A 196 -5.48 0.76 -7.58
CA VAL A 196 -4.67 1.82 -8.18
C VAL A 196 -4.76 3.07 -7.31
N THR A 197 -3.64 3.45 -6.71
CA THR A 197 -3.56 4.55 -5.75
C THR A 197 -2.73 5.71 -6.27
N ASP A 198 -2.92 6.90 -5.68
CA ASP A 198 -2.20 8.12 -6.07
C ASP A 198 -0.68 7.98 -5.80
N PRO A 199 0.17 8.05 -6.84
CA PRO A 199 1.62 7.99 -6.71
C PRO A 199 2.22 9.18 -5.95
N ASN A 200 1.46 10.27 -5.77
CA ASN A 200 1.88 11.46 -5.07
C ASN A 200 1.40 11.51 -3.62
N ALA A 201 0.61 10.54 -3.18
CA ALA A 201 0.22 10.39 -1.79
C ALA A 201 1.41 9.90 -0.95
N LEU A 202 2.30 10.83 -0.62
CA LEU A 202 3.46 10.58 0.24
C LEU A 202 3.13 11.03 1.66
N SER A 203 3.19 10.11 2.61
CA SER A 203 2.98 10.45 4.01
C SER A 203 4.20 11.16 4.58
N LEU A 204 4.04 12.42 4.91
CA LEU A 204 5.07 13.17 5.60
C LEU A 204 5.29 12.61 7.01
N PRO A 205 6.56 12.55 7.49
CA PRO A 205 6.85 12.14 8.86
C PRO A 205 6.18 13.08 9.86
N PRO A 206 5.86 12.59 11.07
CA PRO A 206 5.10 13.35 12.08
C PRO A 206 5.76 14.64 12.57
N GLY A 207 7.06 14.79 12.36
CA GLY A 207 7.82 15.98 12.69
C GLY A 207 8.64 16.45 11.49
N ILE A 208 8.21 17.55 10.86
CA ILE A 208 8.96 18.17 9.76
C ILE A 208 10.05 19.05 10.36
N THR A 209 11.31 18.71 10.11
CA THR A 209 12.46 19.54 10.49
C THR A 209 12.80 20.57 9.41
N TRP A 210 13.51 21.62 9.80
CA TRP A 210 14.02 22.61 8.83
C TRP A 210 14.92 21.99 7.75
N ASP A 211 15.70 20.97 8.10
CA ASP A 211 16.56 20.29 7.14
C ASP A 211 15.76 19.48 6.13
N MET A 212 14.65 18.86 6.55
CA MET A 212 13.72 18.20 5.65
C MET A 212 13.06 19.20 4.68
N MET A 213 12.62 20.37 5.17
CA MET A 213 12.06 21.42 4.30
C MET A 213 13.08 21.90 3.26
N LYS A 214 14.34 22.12 3.68
CA LYS A 214 15.43 22.45 2.76
C LYS A 214 15.69 21.32 1.75
N GLY A 215 15.63 20.07 2.21
CA GLY A 215 15.77 18.90 1.36
C GLY A 215 14.71 18.86 0.27
N PHE A 216 13.43 18.97 0.63
CA PHE A 216 12.33 19.03 -0.34
C PHE A 216 12.50 20.15 -1.36
N THR A 217 12.82 21.36 -0.91
CA THR A 217 13.03 22.51 -1.81
C THR A 217 14.19 22.25 -2.79
N LYS A 218 15.32 21.72 -2.31
CA LYS A 218 16.47 21.37 -3.15
C LYS A 218 16.14 20.27 -4.13
N SER A 219 15.43 19.21 -3.69
CA SER A 219 15.00 18.10 -4.54
C SER A 219 14.12 18.61 -5.68
N GLY A 220 13.11 19.42 -5.37
CA GLY A 220 12.21 19.99 -6.37
C GLY A 220 12.94 20.85 -7.41
N ALA A 221 13.85 21.74 -6.96
CA ALA A 221 14.65 22.56 -7.86
C ALA A 221 15.56 21.72 -8.76
N ARG A 222 16.23 20.71 -8.22
CA ARG A 222 17.10 19.80 -8.98
C ARG A 222 16.33 18.96 -9.98
N THR A 223 15.17 18.43 -9.60
CA THR A 223 14.29 17.67 -10.48
C THR A 223 13.81 18.55 -11.65
N ALA A 224 13.38 19.79 -11.37
CA ALA A 224 13.01 20.74 -12.41
C ALA A 224 14.18 21.02 -13.37
N CYS A 225 15.38 21.26 -12.85
CA CYS A 225 16.57 21.46 -13.71
C CYS A 225 16.84 20.24 -14.60
N LEU A 226 16.76 19.02 -14.06
CA LEU A 226 16.98 17.80 -14.85
C LEU A 226 15.93 17.63 -15.93
N LEU A 227 14.66 17.91 -15.65
CA LEU A 227 13.59 17.85 -16.66
C LEU A 227 13.79 18.86 -17.80
N TYR A 228 14.34 20.04 -17.49
CA TYR A 228 14.61 21.07 -18.51
C TYR A 228 15.91 20.83 -19.29
N THR A 229 16.87 20.09 -18.75
CA THR A 229 18.19 19.87 -19.37
C THR A 229 18.34 18.49 -20.00
N SER A 230 17.39 17.58 -19.77
CA SER A 230 17.39 16.28 -20.45
C SER A 230 17.03 16.46 -21.94
N PRO A 231 17.76 15.82 -22.89
CA PRO A 231 17.39 15.81 -24.29
C PRO A 231 15.97 15.30 -24.45
N SER A 232 15.18 16.00 -25.25
CA SER A 232 13.84 15.52 -25.60
C SER A 232 13.95 14.15 -26.27
N PRO A 233 13.06 13.20 -26.00
CA PRO A 233 12.97 11.94 -26.76
C PRO A 233 12.78 12.14 -28.28
N ARG A 234 12.54 13.37 -28.70
CA ARG A 234 12.45 13.76 -30.12
C ARG A 234 13.79 14.13 -30.76
N ASP A 235 14.86 14.23 -29.95
CA ASP A 235 16.20 14.63 -30.40
C ASP A 235 17.15 13.44 -30.53
N SER A 236 16.64 12.20 -30.44
CA SER A 236 17.36 10.95 -30.63
C SER A 236 16.87 10.18 -31.87
#